data_f21802f7d31a0205551509c273a54663
#
_entry.id   f21802f7d31a0205551509c273a54663
#
_cell.length_a   1.000
_cell.length_b   1.000
_cell.length_c   1.000
_cell.angle_alpha   90.00
_cell.angle_beta   90.00
_cell.angle_gamma   90.00
#
_symmetry.space_group_name_H-M   'P 1'
#
loop_
_entity.id
_entity.type
_entity.pdbx_description
1 polymer ?
#
loop_
_entity_poly.entity_id
_entity_poly.type
_entity_poly.pdbx_seq_one_letter_code
_entity_poly.pdbx_strand_id
1 'polypeptide(L)'
;MKMTKTFLLSMLLACTGCTEEINTKEVYVKGDSGKFPDYGEVLAFPGAEGFGRYATGGRGGEIYRVTNLNDDGEGSFRDAVSKSDRIIVFDVAGIINLKSTLIFSKNLTIAGQTAPGDGIVLYGNRVSFTDADNLICRHLRIRMGIKGSDGKDAAGVADGENMIFDHLSVTWGRDENFSINSTTARNITIQNSIIGQGLQNHSCGGLMQTDLENGITLFRNLYIDNKTRNPKVKGLNQFVNNVVYNWGSGAAYNMSGDSEGSSLTSIENNYFIKGPVVNWQNVRQEDGSIKVELVDMSPTKPFIGGNERFNTYCVGNFYDEDKNGVLNGVEILPAINWEELCSGNPTFLATCPEIFPTISQQSDAEKAYEWIVKYVGASLPVRDQVDAYLISELTSLGEKGTIIQNEQDTQQFPLGGVGEIESGVSLLDTDGDGMPDEFEDGYGLDKNNPDDASQ
;
A
#
# COMPACT_ATOMS: atom_id res chain seq x y z
N MET A 1 -56.91 -0.41 32.20
CA MET A 1 -56.55 0.71 31.32
C MET A 1 -55.12 1.07 31.67
N LYS A 2 -54.14 0.54 30.94
CA LYS A 2 -52.71 0.76 31.20
C LYS A 2 -52.20 1.84 30.22
N MET A 3 -51.72 2.94 30.76
CA MET A 3 -51.06 4.01 30.00
C MET A 3 -49.60 3.66 29.77
N THR A 4 -49.21 3.62 28.52
CA THR A 4 -47.84 3.49 28.07
C THR A 4 -47.20 4.86 28.07
N LYS A 5 -46.10 5.07 28.80
CA LYS A 5 -45.29 6.28 28.77
C LYS A 5 -44.19 6.12 27.71
N THR A 6 -44.26 6.93 26.69
CA THR A 6 -43.17 7.11 25.67
C THR A 6 -42.14 8.07 26.25
N PHE A 7 -40.90 7.62 26.38
CA PHE A 7 -39.77 8.49 26.73
C PHE A 7 -39.13 8.99 25.42
N LEU A 8 -39.20 10.30 25.23
CA LEU A 8 -38.40 11.01 24.21
C LEU A 8 -37.06 11.30 24.86
N LEU A 9 -35.97 10.75 24.28
CA LEU A 9 -34.61 11.09 24.69
C LEU A 9 -34.06 12.11 23.70
N SER A 10 -33.92 13.35 24.13
CA SER A 10 -33.29 14.43 23.39
C SER A 10 -31.79 14.25 23.40
N MET A 11 -31.19 14.11 22.24
CA MET A 11 -29.74 14.00 22.04
C MET A 11 -29.14 15.41 21.98
N LEU A 12 -28.37 15.79 23.02
CA LEU A 12 -27.49 16.96 22.99
C LEU A 12 -26.22 16.55 22.21
N LEU A 13 -25.98 17.19 21.07
CA LEU A 13 -24.66 17.11 20.41
C LEU A 13 -23.69 18.02 21.16
N ALA A 14 -22.72 17.43 21.83
CA ALA A 14 -21.51 18.12 22.26
C ALA A 14 -20.38 17.74 21.28
N CYS A 15 -19.95 18.70 20.45
CA CYS A 15 -18.73 18.57 19.65
C CYS A 15 -17.52 18.65 20.58
N THR A 16 -16.90 17.52 20.87
CA THR A 16 -15.53 17.44 21.37
C THR A 16 -14.75 16.63 20.36
N GLY A 17 -13.55 17.11 20.01
CA GLY A 17 -12.68 16.54 18.97
C GLY A 17 -12.49 15.03 19.15
N CYS A 18 -12.99 14.27 18.18
CA CYS A 18 -12.82 12.83 18.14
C CYS A 18 -11.48 12.51 17.50
N THR A 19 -10.57 12.00 18.31
CA THR A 19 -9.70 10.93 17.87
C THR A 19 -10.62 9.71 17.73
N GLU A 20 -11.00 9.34 16.50
CA GLU A 20 -11.65 8.05 16.28
C GLU A 20 -10.58 6.96 16.50
N GLU A 21 -10.49 6.48 17.72
CA GLU A 21 -9.99 5.13 17.97
C GLU A 21 -10.97 4.19 17.27
N ILE A 22 -10.46 3.43 16.28
CA ILE A 22 -11.23 2.35 15.66
C ILE A 22 -11.61 1.38 16.81
N ASN A 23 -12.85 1.37 17.19
CA ASN A 23 -13.34 0.49 18.24
C ASN A 23 -13.44 -0.94 17.70
N THR A 24 -12.33 -1.65 17.72
CA THR A 24 -12.21 -3.03 17.25
C THR A 24 -13.02 -4.04 18.10
N LYS A 25 -13.56 -3.63 19.24
CA LYS A 25 -14.37 -4.51 20.11
C LYS A 25 -15.70 -4.98 19.52
N GLU A 26 -16.18 -4.39 18.42
CA GLU A 26 -17.47 -4.76 17.83
C GLU A 26 -17.40 -5.88 16.77
N VAL A 27 -16.21 -6.35 16.40
CA VAL A 27 -16.01 -7.29 15.28
C VAL A 27 -15.88 -8.75 15.72
N TYR A 28 -15.69 -9.02 17.01
CA TYR A 28 -15.61 -10.39 17.49
C TYR A 28 -16.99 -10.95 17.85
N VAL A 29 -17.68 -11.54 16.88
CA VAL A 29 -18.83 -12.37 17.14
C VAL A 29 -18.32 -13.66 17.78
N LYS A 30 -18.68 -13.89 19.03
CA LYS A 30 -18.37 -15.10 19.78
C LYS A 30 -18.88 -16.31 19.00
N GLY A 31 -17.98 -17.06 18.38
CA GLY A 31 -18.30 -18.28 17.64
C GLY A 31 -18.83 -19.36 18.60
N ASP A 32 -19.96 -19.92 18.25
CA ASP A 32 -20.55 -21.04 19.00
C ASP A 32 -19.83 -22.33 18.59
N SER A 33 -19.22 -22.96 19.58
CA SER A 33 -18.80 -24.37 19.63
C SER A 33 -18.14 -25.03 18.40
N GLY A 34 -16.82 -25.08 18.33
CA GLY A 34 -16.10 -26.28 17.89
C GLY A 34 -16.12 -26.64 16.42
N LYS A 35 -16.58 -25.77 15.52
CA LYS A 35 -16.33 -25.81 14.08
C LYS A 35 -15.59 -24.56 13.71
N PHE A 36 -14.43 -24.72 13.07
CA PHE A 36 -13.76 -23.60 12.43
C PHE A 36 -14.76 -22.82 11.58
N PRO A 37 -14.87 -21.49 11.73
CA PRO A 37 -15.73 -20.69 10.86
C PRO A 37 -15.35 -20.95 9.40
N ASP A 38 -16.33 -20.86 8.49
CA ASP A 38 -16.04 -20.76 7.09
C ASP A 38 -15.29 -19.43 6.87
N TYR A 39 -13.98 -19.51 6.81
CA TYR A 39 -13.09 -18.33 6.70
C TYR A 39 -13.37 -17.47 5.46
N GLY A 40 -14.17 -17.97 4.51
CA GLY A 40 -14.56 -17.22 3.31
C GLY A 40 -15.37 -15.95 3.58
N GLU A 41 -16.06 -15.86 4.73
CA GLU A 41 -16.85 -14.68 5.12
C GLU A 41 -16.19 -13.82 6.20
N VAL A 42 -15.09 -14.28 6.80
CA VAL A 42 -14.36 -13.55 7.85
C VAL A 42 -13.31 -12.64 7.21
N LEU A 43 -13.34 -11.35 7.56
CA LEU A 43 -12.33 -10.40 7.11
C LEU A 43 -10.91 -10.84 7.51
N ALA A 44 -9.94 -10.53 6.68
CA ALA A 44 -8.52 -10.80 6.93
C ALA A 44 -8.07 -10.23 8.29
N PHE A 45 -8.56 -9.04 8.60
CA PHE A 45 -8.41 -8.33 9.88
C PHE A 45 -9.45 -7.19 9.92
N PRO A 46 -9.74 -6.60 11.08
CA PRO A 46 -10.59 -5.40 11.17
C PRO A 46 -10.04 -4.27 10.30
N GLY A 47 -10.86 -3.78 9.36
CA GLY A 47 -10.44 -2.74 8.41
C GLY A 47 -9.85 -3.26 7.10
N ALA A 48 -9.88 -4.57 6.83
CA ALA A 48 -9.59 -5.12 5.51
C ALA A 48 -10.69 -4.76 4.51
N GLU A 49 -10.30 -4.18 3.37
CA GLU A 49 -11.21 -3.68 2.33
C GLU A 49 -10.92 -4.31 0.97
N GLY A 50 -11.81 -4.08 0.02
CA GLY A 50 -11.60 -4.44 -1.37
C GLY A 50 -11.71 -5.93 -1.70
N PHE A 51 -11.19 -6.33 -2.86
CA PHE A 51 -11.29 -7.69 -3.36
C PHE A 51 -10.53 -8.71 -2.51
N GLY A 52 -9.39 -8.32 -1.90
CA GLY A 52 -8.56 -9.19 -1.06
C GLY A 52 -8.99 -9.29 0.41
N ARG A 53 -10.09 -8.64 0.80
CA ARG A 53 -10.50 -8.51 2.21
C ARG A 53 -10.77 -9.83 2.95
N TYR A 54 -10.95 -10.92 2.23
CA TYR A 54 -11.23 -12.25 2.80
C TYR A 54 -10.01 -13.19 2.74
N ALA A 55 -8.81 -12.68 2.51
CA ALA A 55 -7.59 -13.47 2.62
C ALA A 55 -7.53 -14.15 4.00
N THR A 56 -7.25 -15.45 4.03
CA THR A 56 -7.24 -16.23 5.27
C THR A 56 -5.91 -16.19 6.00
N GLY A 57 -4.83 -15.87 5.29
CA GLY A 57 -3.49 -15.90 5.86
C GLY A 57 -3.10 -17.28 6.37
N GLY A 58 -2.31 -17.29 7.41
CA GLY A 58 -1.83 -18.49 8.11
C GLY A 58 -2.73 -18.94 9.26
N ARG A 59 -4.04 -18.58 9.27
CA ARG A 59 -4.95 -18.92 10.35
C ARG A 59 -4.97 -20.42 10.66
N GLY A 60 -4.82 -20.77 11.95
CA GLY A 60 -4.75 -22.15 12.41
C GLY A 60 -3.43 -22.85 12.09
N GLY A 61 -2.47 -22.16 11.53
CA GLY A 61 -1.12 -22.67 11.22
C GLY A 61 -0.12 -22.49 12.36
N GLU A 62 1.15 -22.75 12.05
CA GLU A 62 2.27 -22.62 12.98
C GLU A 62 2.58 -21.14 13.28
N ILE A 63 2.74 -20.78 14.57
CA ILE A 63 3.35 -19.51 14.95
C ILE A 63 4.87 -19.63 14.74
N TYR A 64 5.39 -18.84 13.81
CA TYR A 64 6.83 -18.81 13.53
C TYR A 64 7.44 -17.48 13.94
N ARG A 65 8.46 -17.52 14.83
CA ARG A 65 9.15 -16.35 15.33
C ARG A 65 10.43 -16.08 14.54
N VAL A 66 10.52 -14.89 13.96
CA VAL A 66 11.75 -14.40 13.35
C VAL A 66 12.67 -13.87 14.46
N THR A 67 13.78 -14.56 14.70
CA THR A 67 14.67 -14.32 15.85
C THR A 67 15.99 -13.71 15.46
N ASN A 68 16.28 -13.55 14.17
CA ASN A 68 17.51 -12.93 13.69
C ASN A 68 17.31 -12.22 12.34
N LEU A 69 18.24 -11.33 11.99
CA LEU A 69 18.24 -10.52 10.78
C LEU A 69 19.07 -11.11 9.63
N ASN A 70 19.47 -12.38 9.74
CA ASN A 70 20.20 -13.06 8.66
C ASN A 70 19.30 -13.22 7.42
N ASP A 71 19.93 -13.23 6.23
CA ASP A 71 19.18 -13.48 4.98
C ASP A 71 18.64 -14.92 4.90
N ASP A 72 19.34 -15.88 5.51
CA ASP A 72 19.00 -17.30 5.46
C ASP A 72 19.30 -18.03 6.80
N GLY A 73 18.87 -19.28 6.88
CA GLY A 73 19.05 -20.15 8.04
C GLY A 73 17.87 -20.11 9.02
N GLU A 74 17.92 -20.96 10.02
CA GLU A 74 16.88 -21.11 11.04
C GLU A 74 16.65 -19.76 11.79
N GLY A 75 15.38 -19.42 12.01
CA GLY A 75 14.96 -18.18 12.66
C GLY A 75 15.06 -16.94 11.78
N SER A 76 15.49 -17.06 10.49
CA SER A 76 15.48 -15.94 9.54
C SER A 76 14.09 -15.73 8.94
N PHE A 77 13.84 -14.53 8.42
CA PHE A 77 12.58 -14.27 7.71
C PHE A 77 12.43 -15.09 6.43
N ARG A 78 13.52 -15.41 5.74
CA ARG A 78 13.50 -16.32 4.57
C ARG A 78 13.05 -17.71 4.95
N ASP A 79 13.51 -18.26 6.07
CA ASP A 79 13.03 -19.56 6.56
C ASP A 79 11.55 -19.48 6.97
N ALA A 80 11.15 -18.39 7.62
CA ALA A 80 9.75 -18.14 8.01
C ALA A 80 8.81 -18.26 6.81
N VAL A 81 9.07 -17.53 5.71
CA VAL A 81 8.21 -17.48 4.51
C VAL A 81 8.37 -18.65 3.55
N SER A 82 9.33 -19.56 3.79
CA SER A 82 9.63 -20.70 2.90
C SER A 82 8.62 -21.84 2.99
N LYS A 83 7.80 -21.88 4.04
CA LYS A 83 6.79 -22.91 4.29
C LYS A 83 5.42 -22.28 4.47
N SER A 84 4.41 -22.98 3.99
CA SER A 84 3.01 -22.58 4.11
C SER A 84 2.45 -22.76 5.52
N ASP A 85 1.26 -22.21 5.72
CA ASP A 85 0.44 -22.37 6.93
C ASP A 85 1.14 -21.84 8.20
N ARG A 86 1.58 -20.56 8.12
CA ARG A 86 2.27 -19.90 9.23
C ARG A 86 1.71 -18.51 9.52
N ILE A 87 1.66 -18.19 10.81
CA ILE A 87 1.58 -16.81 11.31
C ILE A 87 2.99 -16.42 11.73
N ILE A 88 3.53 -15.39 11.10
CA ILE A 88 4.93 -14.97 11.27
C ILE A 88 4.97 -13.68 12.09
N VAL A 89 5.61 -13.76 13.25
CA VAL A 89 5.85 -12.67 14.20
C VAL A 89 7.34 -12.42 14.36
N PHE A 90 7.73 -11.26 14.89
CA PHE A 90 9.12 -10.84 14.95
C PHE A 90 9.58 -10.52 16.38
N ASP A 91 10.63 -11.19 16.81
CA ASP A 91 11.32 -10.91 18.08
C ASP A 91 12.49 -9.94 17.89
N VAL A 92 12.76 -9.52 16.66
CA VAL A 92 13.86 -8.63 16.27
C VAL A 92 13.37 -7.49 15.39
N ALA A 93 14.10 -6.37 15.41
CA ALA A 93 13.92 -5.28 14.47
C ALA A 93 15.26 -4.91 13.82
N GLY A 94 15.19 -4.43 12.59
CA GLY A 94 16.40 -4.02 11.87
C GLY A 94 16.32 -4.29 10.37
N ILE A 95 17.49 -4.28 9.74
CA ILE A 95 17.64 -4.42 8.28
C ILE A 95 18.04 -5.86 7.93
N ILE A 96 17.19 -6.53 7.18
CA ILE A 96 17.50 -7.83 6.55
C ILE A 96 18.06 -7.54 5.16
N ASN A 97 19.36 -7.76 4.98
CA ASN A 97 20.03 -7.57 3.68
C ASN A 97 19.84 -8.79 2.79
N LEU A 98 18.89 -8.71 1.87
CA LEU A 98 18.57 -9.80 0.94
C LEU A 98 19.68 -10.00 -0.09
N LYS A 99 20.24 -11.20 -0.20
CA LYS A 99 21.25 -11.59 -1.19
C LYS A 99 20.63 -12.10 -2.48
N SER A 100 19.38 -12.53 -2.43
CA SER A 100 18.59 -13.02 -3.56
C SER A 100 17.12 -12.68 -3.38
N THR A 101 16.33 -12.86 -4.44
CA THR A 101 14.87 -12.69 -4.36
C THR A 101 14.29 -13.45 -3.17
N LEU A 102 13.49 -12.78 -2.36
CA LEU A 102 12.71 -13.41 -1.30
C LEU A 102 11.38 -13.89 -1.88
N ILE A 103 11.10 -15.19 -1.78
CA ILE A 103 9.90 -15.83 -2.35
C ILE A 103 9.02 -16.32 -1.21
N PHE A 104 7.74 -15.99 -1.27
CA PHE A 104 6.73 -16.35 -0.27
C PHE A 104 5.99 -17.63 -0.65
N SER A 105 5.74 -18.50 0.33
CA SER A 105 4.81 -19.63 0.23
C SER A 105 3.36 -19.18 0.42
N LYS A 106 2.41 -20.13 0.36
CA LYS A 106 0.97 -19.92 0.52
C LYS A 106 0.54 -19.88 1.98
N ASN A 107 -0.67 -19.35 2.24
CA ASN A 107 -1.32 -19.37 3.55
C ASN A 107 -0.41 -18.77 4.63
N LEU A 108 0.04 -17.54 4.44
CA LEU A 108 0.91 -16.84 5.37
C LEU A 108 0.24 -15.58 5.93
N THR A 109 0.38 -15.36 7.23
CA THR A 109 0.15 -14.07 7.85
C THR A 109 1.48 -13.49 8.31
N ILE A 110 1.85 -12.32 7.78
CA ILE A 110 3.03 -11.58 8.18
C ILE A 110 2.59 -10.44 9.08
N ALA A 111 2.88 -10.53 10.36
CA ALA A 111 2.54 -9.53 11.37
C ALA A 111 3.74 -8.62 11.67
N GLY A 112 4.14 -7.78 10.71
CA GLY A 112 5.30 -6.89 10.83
C GLY A 112 5.21 -5.91 12.01
N GLN A 113 4.01 -5.57 12.45
CA GLN A 113 3.75 -4.72 13.62
C GLN A 113 4.19 -5.33 14.95
N THR A 114 4.46 -6.64 15.01
CA THR A 114 4.97 -7.31 16.23
C THR A 114 6.47 -7.10 16.44
N ALA A 115 7.17 -6.63 15.41
CA ALA A 115 8.60 -6.34 15.53
C ALA A 115 8.84 -5.22 16.56
N PRO A 116 9.87 -5.36 17.42
CA PRO A 116 10.23 -4.29 18.34
C PRO A 116 10.85 -3.08 17.63
N GLY A 117 11.22 -2.05 18.39
CA GLY A 117 11.98 -0.89 17.89
C GLY A 117 11.33 -0.23 16.69
N ASP A 118 12.09 -0.08 15.60
CA ASP A 118 11.62 0.55 14.37
C ASP A 118 11.06 -0.44 13.34
N GLY A 119 10.89 -1.72 13.69
CA GLY A 119 10.33 -2.73 12.81
C GLY A 119 11.33 -3.32 11.80
N ILE A 120 10.84 -3.90 10.70
CA ILE A 120 11.64 -4.65 9.73
C ILE A 120 11.77 -3.91 8.41
N VAL A 121 13.00 -3.88 7.89
CA VAL A 121 13.34 -3.41 6.54
C VAL A 121 13.98 -4.56 5.75
N LEU A 122 13.40 -4.91 4.61
CA LEU A 122 13.99 -5.81 3.61
C LEU A 122 14.74 -4.96 2.59
N TYR A 123 16.06 -5.10 2.51
CA TYR A 123 16.91 -4.26 1.68
C TYR A 123 17.80 -5.04 0.74
N GLY A 124 18.02 -4.50 -0.47
CA GLY A 124 19.06 -4.95 -1.39
C GLY A 124 18.60 -5.92 -2.49
N ASN A 125 17.38 -6.46 -2.42
CA ASN A 125 16.82 -7.30 -3.47
C ASN A 125 15.30 -7.26 -3.49
N ARG A 126 14.71 -7.84 -4.55
CA ARG A 126 13.26 -7.91 -4.75
C ARG A 126 12.57 -8.92 -3.85
N VAL A 127 11.28 -8.71 -3.64
CA VAL A 127 10.35 -9.65 -3.01
C VAL A 127 9.35 -10.16 -4.04
N SER A 128 9.08 -11.47 -4.06
CA SER A 128 8.07 -12.08 -4.93
C SER A 128 6.96 -12.72 -4.12
N PHE A 129 5.74 -12.27 -4.37
CA PHE A 129 4.50 -12.82 -3.83
C PHE A 129 3.76 -13.70 -4.86
N THR A 130 4.44 -14.07 -5.94
CA THR A 130 3.86 -14.94 -6.97
C THR A 130 3.51 -16.30 -6.37
N ASP A 131 2.29 -16.77 -6.62
CA ASP A 131 1.72 -18.01 -6.07
C ASP A 131 1.59 -18.03 -4.52
N ALA A 132 1.69 -16.91 -3.85
CA ALA A 132 1.51 -16.80 -2.39
C ALA A 132 0.02 -16.68 -2.00
N ASP A 133 -0.80 -17.61 -2.47
CA ASP A 133 -2.25 -17.60 -2.23
C ASP A 133 -2.60 -17.46 -0.75
N ASN A 134 -3.70 -16.78 -0.45
CA ASN A 134 -4.19 -16.53 0.90
C ASN A 134 -3.17 -15.80 1.80
N LEU A 135 -2.54 -14.75 1.26
CA LEU A 135 -1.54 -13.98 1.99
C LEU A 135 -2.17 -12.77 2.71
N ILE A 136 -1.83 -12.61 3.98
CA ILE A 136 -1.99 -11.37 4.75
C ILE A 136 -0.59 -10.83 5.04
N CYS A 137 -0.24 -9.65 4.51
CA CYS A 137 1.08 -9.06 4.72
C CYS A 137 0.95 -7.63 5.22
N ARG A 138 1.43 -7.36 6.44
CA ARG A 138 1.24 -6.08 7.13
C ARG A 138 2.53 -5.52 7.70
N HIS A 139 2.67 -4.19 7.65
CA HIS A 139 3.73 -3.41 8.32
C HIS A 139 5.16 -3.84 8.00
N LEU A 140 5.46 -4.08 6.73
CA LEU A 140 6.82 -4.34 6.25
C LEU A 140 7.32 -3.22 5.35
N ARG A 141 8.63 -2.99 5.38
CA ARG A 141 9.33 -2.10 4.44
C ARG A 141 10.13 -2.92 3.46
N ILE A 142 9.81 -2.79 2.18
CA ILE A 142 10.48 -3.44 1.06
C ILE A 142 11.22 -2.37 0.28
N ARG A 143 12.53 -2.28 0.50
CA ARG A 143 13.41 -1.25 -0.07
C ARG A 143 14.47 -1.91 -0.93
N MET A 144 14.15 -2.12 -2.23
CA MET A 144 15.06 -2.88 -3.10
C MET A 144 16.41 -2.18 -3.25
N GLY A 145 16.42 -0.91 -3.64
CA GLY A 145 17.62 -0.10 -3.77
C GLY A 145 18.51 -0.42 -4.97
N ILE A 146 19.56 0.39 -5.15
CA ILE A 146 20.50 0.28 -6.28
C ILE A 146 21.27 -1.05 -6.30
N LYS A 147 21.36 -1.76 -5.17
CA LYS A 147 21.97 -3.09 -5.08
C LYS A 147 21.13 -4.19 -5.73
N GLY A 148 19.82 -3.98 -5.86
CA GLY A 148 18.94 -4.90 -6.55
C GLY A 148 19.23 -4.99 -8.05
N SER A 149 18.74 -6.05 -8.69
CA SER A 149 18.96 -6.25 -10.12
C SER A 149 18.24 -5.21 -10.97
N ASP A 150 18.92 -4.70 -11.97
CA ASP A 150 18.35 -3.76 -12.93
C ASP A 150 17.17 -4.35 -13.69
N GLY A 151 16.17 -3.53 -14.00
CA GLY A 151 14.94 -3.96 -14.66
C GLY A 151 14.10 -4.93 -13.84
N LYS A 152 14.10 -4.80 -12.49
CA LYS A 152 13.26 -5.60 -11.57
C LYS A 152 12.47 -4.70 -10.64
N ASP A 153 11.24 -5.15 -10.38
CA ASP A 153 10.34 -4.55 -9.40
C ASP A 153 10.84 -4.82 -7.97
N ALA A 154 10.59 -3.90 -7.05
CA ALA A 154 10.87 -4.15 -5.63
C ALA A 154 9.95 -5.23 -5.06
N ALA A 155 8.68 -5.23 -5.42
CA ALA A 155 7.68 -6.23 -5.05
C ALA A 155 6.80 -6.60 -6.26
N GLY A 156 6.33 -7.84 -6.32
CA GLY A 156 5.45 -8.22 -7.43
C GLY A 156 4.70 -9.53 -7.25
N VAL A 157 3.53 -9.58 -7.92
CA VAL A 157 2.65 -10.75 -8.06
C VAL A 157 2.48 -11.03 -9.55
N ALA A 158 2.95 -12.18 -10.02
CA ALA A 158 2.72 -12.63 -11.41
C ALA A 158 1.61 -13.69 -11.51
N ASP A 159 1.20 -14.29 -10.41
CA ASP A 159 0.07 -15.22 -10.29
C ASP A 159 -0.33 -15.34 -8.81
N GLY A 160 -1.56 -15.83 -8.54
CA GLY A 160 -2.06 -16.14 -7.21
C GLY A 160 -3.34 -15.39 -6.85
N GLU A 161 -3.91 -15.73 -5.70
CA GLU A 161 -5.25 -15.27 -5.30
C GLU A 161 -5.40 -14.99 -3.81
N ASN A 162 -6.41 -14.18 -3.48
CA ASN A 162 -6.81 -13.90 -2.09
C ASN A 162 -5.65 -13.32 -1.26
N MET A 163 -5.13 -12.18 -1.68
CA MET A 163 -4.01 -11.51 -1.01
C MET A 163 -4.41 -10.12 -0.53
N ILE A 164 -3.94 -9.76 0.67
CA ILE A 164 -4.06 -8.40 1.15
C ILE A 164 -2.71 -7.89 1.68
N PHE A 165 -2.32 -6.74 1.16
CA PHE A 165 -1.13 -6.00 1.53
C PHE A 165 -1.56 -4.73 2.23
N ASP A 166 -1.19 -4.57 3.50
CA ASP A 166 -1.67 -3.49 4.34
C ASP A 166 -0.52 -2.79 5.06
N HIS A 167 -0.48 -1.47 5.00
CA HIS A 167 0.57 -0.67 5.62
C HIS A 167 1.99 -1.13 5.21
N LEU A 168 2.21 -1.37 3.92
CA LEU A 168 3.56 -1.60 3.41
C LEU A 168 4.22 -0.29 2.96
N SER A 169 5.55 -0.25 3.01
CA SER A 169 6.34 0.79 2.34
C SER A 169 7.23 0.13 1.30
N VAL A 170 6.91 0.31 0.02
CA VAL A 170 7.61 -0.32 -1.09
C VAL A 170 8.30 0.75 -1.92
N THR A 171 9.63 0.75 -1.91
CA THR A 171 10.45 1.80 -2.54
C THR A 171 11.65 1.24 -3.27
N TRP A 172 12.22 2.11 -4.13
CA TRP A 172 13.51 1.91 -4.80
C TRP A 172 13.54 0.70 -5.73
N GLY A 173 12.41 0.39 -6.37
CA GLY A 173 12.35 -0.54 -7.49
C GLY A 173 13.20 -0.01 -8.65
N ARG A 174 13.81 -0.91 -9.43
CA ARG A 174 14.64 -0.56 -10.60
C ARG A 174 13.91 -0.81 -11.92
N ASP A 175 12.62 -1.15 -11.84
CA ASP A 175 11.58 -1.12 -12.85
C ASP A 175 10.33 -0.52 -12.19
N GLU A 176 9.43 -1.32 -11.66
CA GLU A 176 8.33 -0.86 -10.82
C GLU A 176 8.65 -1.04 -9.32
N ASN A 177 7.92 -0.29 -8.49
CA ASN A 177 7.96 -0.54 -7.06
C ASN A 177 7.09 -1.75 -6.71
N PHE A 178 5.80 -1.76 -7.07
CA PHE A 178 4.92 -2.88 -6.79
C PHE A 178 3.99 -3.16 -7.97
N SER A 179 4.14 -4.33 -8.60
CA SER A 179 3.29 -4.75 -9.71
C SER A 179 2.47 -6.00 -9.42
N ILE A 180 1.22 -5.98 -9.91
CA ILE A 180 0.39 -7.16 -10.14
C ILE A 180 0.18 -7.23 -11.65
N ASN A 181 0.80 -8.20 -12.30
CA ASN A 181 0.83 -8.26 -13.76
C ASN A 181 0.58 -9.70 -14.26
N SER A 182 -0.69 -10.09 -14.26
CA SER A 182 -1.14 -11.41 -14.72
C SER A 182 -2.64 -11.40 -14.99
N THR A 183 -3.07 -12.18 -15.97
CA THR A 183 -4.51 -12.39 -16.22
C THR A 183 -5.15 -13.37 -15.24
N THR A 184 -4.36 -14.05 -14.40
CA THR A 184 -4.82 -15.06 -13.44
C THR A 184 -4.75 -14.58 -11.99
N ALA A 185 -3.97 -13.53 -11.69
CA ALA A 185 -3.93 -12.93 -10.35
C ALA A 185 -5.29 -12.29 -10.01
N ARG A 186 -5.88 -12.66 -8.85
CA ARG A 186 -7.25 -12.26 -8.51
C ARG A 186 -7.49 -12.07 -7.01
N ASN A 187 -8.53 -11.29 -6.70
CA ASN A 187 -8.93 -11.00 -5.33
C ASN A 187 -7.77 -10.41 -4.50
N ILE A 188 -7.16 -9.34 -5.01
CA ILE A 188 -5.99 -8.74 -4.37
C ILE A 188 -6.32 -7.31 -3.93
N THR A 189 -5.91 -6.97 -2.72
CA THR A 189 -5.97 -5.60 -2.20
C THR A 189 -4.59 -5.13 -1.79
N ILE A 190 -4.22 -3.92 -2.22
CA ILE A 190 -3.12 -3.13 -1.63
C ILE A 190 -3.76 -1.92 -0.97
N GLN A 191 -3.63 -1.81 0.34
CA GLN A 191 -4.22 -0.70 1.08
C GLN A 191 -3.23 -0.03 2.03
N ASN A 192 -3.47 1.25 2.34
CA ASN A 192 -2.75 1.99 3.37
C ASN A 192 -1.21 2.02 3.17
N SER A 193 -0.72 1.87 1.95
CA SER A 193 0.69 1.58 1.65
C SER A 193 1.36 2.72 0.90
N ILE A 194 2.67 2.91 1.12
CA ILE A 194 3.52 3.79 0.32
C ILE A 194 4.13 2.98 -0.84
N ILE A 195 3.97 3.48 -2.06
CA ILE A 195 4.56 2.94 -3.28
C ILE A 195 5.32 4.08 -3.95
N GLY A 196 6.61 4.20 -3.66
CA GLY A 196 7.28 5.45 -3.98
C GLY A 196 8.75 5.37 -4.30
N GLN A 197 9.24 6.49 -4.77
CA GLN A 197 10.65 6.76 -5.03
C GLN A 197 11.34 5.65 -5.85
N GLY A 198 10.67 5.19 -6.93
CA GLY A 198 11.27 4.25 -7.89
C GLY A 198 12.54 4.85 -8.52
N LEU A 199 13.58 4.05 -8.68
CA LEU A 199 14.88 4.54 -9.14
C LEU A 199 14.89 4.75 -10.67
N GLN A 200 15.48 5.87 -11.13
CA GLN A 200 15.74 6.09 -12.54
C GLN A 200 16.75 5.03 -13.07
N ASN A 201 16.68 4.60 -14.36
CA ASN A 201 15.96 5.28 -15.48
C ASN A 201 14.51 4.85 -15.66
N HIS A 202 14.02 3.83 -14.93
CA HIS A 202 12.69 3.25 -15.12
C HIS A 202 11.83 3.37 -13.84
N SER A 203 11.83 4.57 -13.26
CA SER A 203 11.09 4.89 -12.03
C SER A 203 9.58 4.79 -12.23
N CYS A 204 8.99 3.66 -11.86
CA CYS A 204 7.56 3.40 -12.00
C CYS A 204 6.91 3.00 -10.67
N GLY A 205 5.66 3.44 -10.46
CA GLY A 205 4.86 3.01 -9.31
C GLY A 205 4.50 1.53 -9.41
N GLY A 206 3.74 1.13 -10.44
CA GLY A 206 3.40 -0.27 -10.63
C GLY A 206 2.45 -0.54 -11.79
N LEU A 207 2.47 -1.77 -12.28
CA LEU A 207 1.45 -2.34 -13.16
C LEU A 207 0.35 -2.95 -12.29
N MET A 208 -0.91 -2.59 -12.54
CA MET A 208 -2.10 -3.22 -11.94
C MET A 208 -2.93 -3.80 -13.08
N GLN A 209 -2.45 -4.93 -13.61
CA GLN A 209 -2.97 -5.51 -14.84
C GLN A 209 -3.47 -6.92 -14.59
N THR A 210 -4.75 -7.12 -14.88
CA THR A 210 -5.45 -8.40 -14.76
C THR A 210 -6.50 -8.48 -15.88
N ASP A 211 -7.42 -9.43 -15.82
CA ASP A 211 -8.60 -9.47 -16.70
C ASP A 211 -9.86 -8.86 -16.05
N LEU A 212 -11.03 -9.05 -16.65
CA LEU A 212 -12.30 -8.49 -16.18
C LEU A 212 -12.99 -9.34 -15.08
N GLU A 213 -12.46 -10.51 -14.76
CA GLU A 213 -13.02 -11.42 -13.75
C GLU A 213 -12.25 -11.36 -12.43
N ASN A 214 -11.03 -10.81 -12.47
CA ASN A 214 -10.06 -10.87 -11.39
C ASN A 214 -9.79 -9.48 -10.81
N GLY A 215 -10.41 -9.18 -9.67
CA GLY A 215 -10.40 -7.84 -9.10
C GLY A 215 -9.13 -7.49 -8.34
N ILE A 216 -8.66 -6.25 -8.55
CA ILE A 216 -7.61 -5.60 -7.75
C ILE A 216 -8.18 -4.33 -7.13
N THR A 217 -7.99 -4.15 -5.83
CA THR A 217 -8.32 -2.91 -5.12
C THR A 217 -7.06 -2.20 -4.65
N LEU A 218 -6.99 -0.91 -4.92
CA LEU A 218 -6.00 0.01 -4.37
C LEU A 218 -6.73 1.04 -3.50
N PHE A 219 -6.51 0.98 -2.18
CA PHE A 219 -7.25 1.80 -1.22
C PHE A 219 -6.32 2.54 -0.26
N ARG A 220 -6.45 3.87 -0.17
CA ARG A 220 -5.66 4.74 0.72
C ARG A 220 -4.15 4.58 0.58
N ASN A 221 -3.64 4.40 -0.65
CA ASN A 221 -2.21 4.33 -0.89
C ASN A 221 -1.65 5.70 -1.26
N LEU A 222 -0.37 5.89 -0.95
CA LEU A 222 0.44 7.00 -1.44
C LEU A 222 1.36 6.51 -2.56
N TYR A 223 1.15 7.02 -3.77
CA TYR A 223 2.14 6.95 -4.85
C TYR A 223 2.94 8.25 -4.86
N ILE A 224 4.25 8.16 -4.68
CA ILE A 224 5.10 9.34 -4.50
C ILE A 224 6.43 9.20 -5.24
N ASP A 225 6.87 10.27 -5.92
CA ASP A 225 8.18 10.37 -6.57
C ASP A 225 8.49 9.24 -7.56
N ASN A 226 7.48 8.80 -8.29
CA ASN A 226 7.65 7.88 -9.39
C ASN A 226 7.43 8.62 -10.71
N LYS A 227 8.28 8.38 -11.68
CA LYS A 227 8.21 9.03 -12.99
C LYS A 227 6.88 8.76 -13.71
N THR A 228 6.32 7.55 -13.56
CA THR A 228 5.12 7.12 -14.29
C THR A 228 4.46 5.90 -13.61
N ARG A 229 3.34 5.45 -14.16
CA ARG A 229 2.62 4.24 -13.72
C ARG A 229 2.23 4.29 -12.24
N ASN A 230 1.43 5.28 -11.86
CA ASN A 230 0.97 5.49 -10.47
C ASN A 230 -0.56 5.27 -10.29
N PRO A 231 -1.11 4.12 -10.70
CA PRO A 231 -0.53 2.97 -11.42
C PRO A 231 -0.74 3.03 -12.95
N LYS A 232 -0.22 2.03 -13.72
CA LYS A 232 -0.72 1.66 -15.05
C LYS A 232 -1.70 0.51 -14.92
N VAL A 233 -2.95 0.68 -15.41
CA VAL A 233 -4.09 -0.19 -15.11
C VAL A 233 -4.63 -0.89 -16.34
N LYS A 234 -4.99 -2.18 -16.18
CA LYS A 234 -5.75 -2.98 -17.14
C LYS A 234 -6.61 -4.01 -16.41
N GLY A 235 -7.79 -4.32 -16.97
CA GLY A 235 -8.73 -5.31 -16.39
C GLY A 235 -9.62 -4.71 -15.30
N LEU A 236 -10.00 -5.51 -14.30
CA LEU A 236 -10.92 -5.12 -13.22
C LEU A 236 -10.17 -4.47 -12.06
N ASN A 237 -10.27 -3.16 -11.91
CA ASN A 237 -9.52 -2.42 -10.89
C ASN A 237 -10.37 -1.37 -10.17
N GLN A 238 -10.18 -1.27 -8.86
CA GLN A 238 -10.77 -0.25 -8.01
C GLN A 238 -9.64 0.61 -7.41
N PHE A 239 -9.74 1.94 -7.57
CA PHE A 239 -8.74 2.91 -7.11
C PHE A 239 -9.45 3.99 -6.30
N VAL A 240 -9.41 3.88 -4.96
CA VAL A 240 -10.24 4.68 -4.04
C VAL A 240 -9.39 5.32 -2.96
N ASN A 241 -9.60 6.61 -2.70
CA ASN A 241 -8.95 7.38 -1.65
C ASN A 241 -7.40 7.36 -1.68
N ASN A 242 -6.79 7.18 -2.86
CA ASN A 242 -5.34 7.24 -2.98
C ASN A 242 -4.86 8.68 -3.20
N VAL A 243 -3.62 8.94 -2.85
CA VAL A 243 -2.91 10.17 -3.21
C VAL A 243 -1.79 9.84 -4.17
N VAL A 244 -1.68 10.62 -5.25
CA VAL A 244 -0.55 10.54 -6.19
C VAL A 244 0.18 11.87 -6.15
N TYR A 245 1.46 11.84 -5.77
CA TYR A 245 2.29 13.02 -5.60
C TYR A 245 3.55 12.98 -6.47
N ASN A 246 3.89 14.09 -7.11
CA ASN A 246 5.15 14.34 -7.81
C ASN A 246 5.52 13.25 -8.83
N TRP A 247 4.73 13.12 -9.88
CA TRP A 247 5.05 12.22 -11.01
C TRP A 247 5.80 12.98 -12.12
N GLY A 248 6.53 12.24 -12.96
CA GLY A 248 7.37 12.79 -14.02
C GLY A 248 6.67 12.88 -15.38
N SER A 249 7.45 12.61 -16.44
CA SER A 249 7.01 12.73 -17.83
C SER A 249 6.02 11.66 -18.32
N GLY A 250 5.79 10.59 -17.53
CA GLY A 250 4.68 9.67 -17.73
C GLY A 250 3.42 10.18 -17.02
N ALA A 251 2.34 9.42 -16.93
CA ALA A 251 1.16 9.85 -16.20
C ALA A 251 1.23 9.55 -14.71
N ALA A 252 0.42 10.25 -13.92
CA ALA A 252 0.03 9.78 -12.61
C ALA A 252 -0.74 8.47 -12.77
N TYR A 253 -1.97 8.50 -13.27
CA TYR A 253 -2.77 7.32 -13.56
C TYR A 253 -2.76 7.02 -15.07
N ASN A 254 -2.28 5.85 -15.47
CA ASN A 254 -2.21 5.42 -16.87
C ASN A 254 -3.32 4.41 -17.18
N MET A 255 -4.28 4.85 -17.96
CA MET A 255 -5.38 4.03 -18.47
C MET A 255 -4.92 3.29 -19.74
N SER A 256 -4.34 2.12 -19.59
CA SER A 256 -3.78 1.30 -20.68
C SER A 256 -4.65 1.22 -21.96
N GLY A 257 -4.62 2.27 -22.75
CA GLY A 257 -5.33 2.30 -24.04
C GLY A 257 -4.51 1.77 -25.21
N ASP A 258 -3.22 1.56 -25.00
CA ASP A 258 -2.23 1.14 -25.99
C ASP A 258 -2.09 -0.40 -26.08
N SER A 259 -2.70 -1.16 -25.16
CA SER A 259 -2.64 -2.62 -25.13
C SER A 259 -3.99 -3.26 -25.46
N GLU A 260 -3.97 -4.48 -25.98
CA GLU A 260 -5.17 -5.26 -26.22
C GLU A 260 -5.91 -5.58 -24.92
N GLY A 261 -7.22 -5.73 -25.03
CA GLY A 261 -8.12 -6.08 -23.94
C GLY A 261 -8.99 -4.93 -23.45
N SER A 262 -9.91 -5.25 -22.56
CA SER A 262 -10.87 -4.32 -21.99
C SER A 262 -10.54 -4.05 -20.51
N SER A 263 -10.97 -2.90 -20.01
CA SER A 263 -10.84 -2.55 -18.60
C SER A 263 -12.20 -2.10 -18.05
N LEU A 264 -12.44 -2.44 -16.80
CA LEU A 264 -13.56 -1.94 -16.01
C LEU A 264 -12.99 -1.41 -14.69
N THR A 265 -13.17 -0.12 -14.44
CA THR A 265 -12.54 0.53 -13.30
C THR A 265 -13.52 1.40 -12.52
N SER A 266 -13.28 1.48 -11.19
CA SER A 266 -13.86 2.49 -10.31
C SER A 266 -12.72 3.36 -9.77
N ILE A 267 -12.79 4.67 -10.00
CA ILE A 267 -11.76 5.65 -9.64
C ILE A 267 -12.43 6.74 -8.83
N GLU A 268 -12.31 6.68 -7.49
CA GLU A 268 -13.15 7.45 -6.60
C GLU A 268 -12.35 8.18 -5.52
N ASN A 269 -12.63 9.47 -5.34
CA ASN A 269 -12.15 10.27 -4.23
C ASN A 269 -10.63 10.24 -4.04
N ASN A 270 -9.88 10.32 -5.14
CA ASN A 270 -8.41 10.35 -5.12
C ASN A 270 -7.90 11.79 -5.25
N TYR A 271 -6.71 12.06 -4.74
CA TYR A 271 -6.05 13.35 -4.88
C TYR A 271 -4.76 13.22 -5.69
N PHE A 272 -4.66 14.00 -6.76
CA PHE A 272 -3.48 14.10 -7.63
C PHE A 272 -2.81 15.43 -7.37
N ILE A 273 -1.59 15.44 -6.82
CA ILE A 273 -0.87 16.65 -6.43
C ILE A 273 0.44 16.72 -7.21
N LYS A 274 0.59 17.75 -8.03
CA LYS A 274 1.78 17.97 -8.83
C LYS A 274 2.94 18.46 -7.97
N GLY A 275 4.06 17.77 -8.02
CA GLY A 275 5.30 18.15 -7.35
C GLY A 275 6.21 19.02 -8.21
N PRO A 276 7.47 19.22 -7.80
CA PRO A 276 8.48 20.00 -8.54
C PRO A 276 8.72 19.47 -9.95
N VAL A 277 8.51 18.16 -10.19
CA VAL A 277 8.72 17.50 -11.49
C VAL A 277 10.19 17.57 -11.93
N VAL A 278 11.10 17.28 -11.01
CA VAL A 278 12.53 17.22 -11.27
C VAL A 278 13.07 15.81 -11.01
N ASN A 279 14.10 15.43 -11.77
CA ASN A 279 14.74 14.13 -11.60
C ASN A 279 16.25 14.19 -11.78
N TRP A 280 16.95 13.30 -11.13
CA TRP A 280 18.35 13.03 -11.38
C TRP A 280 18.48 12.10 -12.58
N GLN A 281 19.31 12.50 -13.56
CA GLN A 281 19.57 11.68 -14.74
C GLN A 281 20.98 11.87 -15.31
N ASN A 282 21.40 10.89 -16.11
CA ASN A 282 22.65 10.96 -16.84
C ASN A 282 22.54 11.95 -18.01
N VAL A 283 23.27 13.05 -17.95
CA VAL A 283 23.29 14.08 -18.97
C VAL A 283 24.62 14.02 -19.71
N ARG A 284 24.55 13.88 -21.05
CA ARG A 284 25.76 13.92 -21.89
C ARG A 284 26.21 15.36 -22.09
N GLN A 285 27.45 15.63 -21.73
CA GLN A 285 28.10 16.92 -21.86
C GLN A 285 28.64 17.15 -23.30
N GLU A 286 28.97 18.38 -23.64
CA GLU A 286 29.52 18.74 -24.95
C GLU A 286 30.86 18.02 -25.26
N ASP A 287 31.68 17.76 -24.25
CA ASP A 287 32.92 17.01 -24.36
C ASP A 287 32.76 15.50 -24.49
N GLY A 288 31.49 15.00 -24.49
CA GLY A 288 31.13 13.59 -24.58
C GLY A 288 31.12 12.85 -23.23
N SER A 289 31.52 13.48 -22.15
CA SER A 289 31.41 12.91 -20.80
C SER A 289 29.95 12.79 -20.34
N ILE A 290 29.69 11.96 -19.34
CA ILE A 290 28.35 11.81 -18.70
C ILE A 290 28.45 12.34 -17.29
N LYS A 291 27.53 13.23 -16.93
CA LYS A 291 27.34 13.70 -15.55
C LYS A 291 25.93 13.39 -15.09
N VAL A 292 25.80 13.09 -13.80
CA VAL A 292 24.50 12.96 -13.13
C VAL A 292 24.07 14.36 -12.70
N GLU A 293 22.96 14.84 -13.23
CA GLU A 293 22.46 16.20 -13.00
C GLU A 293 20.97 16.18 -12.69
N LEU A 294 20.52 17.17 -11.93
CA LEU A 294 19.10 17.41 -11.67
C LEU A 294 18.50 18.14 -12.87
N VAL A 295 17.44 17.59 -13.45
CA VAL A 295 16.84 18.08 -14.69
C VAL A 295 15.32 18.18 -14.53
N ASP A 296 14.75 19.25 -15.07
CA ASP A 296 13.31 19.40 -15.17
C ASP A 296 12.72 18.34 -16.11
N MET A 297 11.59 17.77 -15.71
CA MET A 297 10.81 16.90 -16.57
C MET A 297 9.63 17.67 -17.18
N SER A 298 9.18 17.24 -18.36
CA SER A 298 7.97 17.79 -18.95
C SER A 298 6.77 17.47 -18.08
N PRO A 299 5.96 18.45 -17.69
CA PRO A 299 4.76 18.22 -16.92
C PRO A 299 3.77 17.37 -17.70
N THR A 300 3.08 16.47 -17.02
CA THR A 300 2.01 15.66 -17.59
C THR A 300 0.73 15.81 -16.79
N LYS A 301 -0.39 15.50 -17.43
CA LYS A 301 -1.71 15.50 -16.80
C LYS A 301 -1.86 14.30 -15.85
N PRO A 302 -2.79 14.35 -14.88
CA PRO A 302 -3.00 13.26 -13.92
C PRO A 302 -3.41 11.95 -14.58
N PHE A 303 -4.25 12.01 -15.62
CA PHE A 303 -4.69 10.84 -16.40
C PHE A 303 -4.17 10.89 -17.83
N ILE A 304 -3.72 9.75 -18.36
CA ILE A 304 -3.42 9.54 -19.78
C ILE A 304 -3.90 8.16 -20.25
N GLY A 305 -3.99 7.98 -21.59
CA GLY A 305 -4.40 6.72 -22.20
C GLY A 305 -5.92 6.55 -22.19
N GLY A 306 -6.38 5.30 -22.15
CA GLY A 306 -7.79 4.98 -22.29
C GLY A 306 -8.29 5.08 -23.73
N ASN A 307 -9.25 4.24 -24.05
CA ASN A 307 -9.98 4.21 -25.32
C ASN A 307 -11.39 3.68 -25.04
N GLU A 308 -12.17 3.44 -26.08
CA GLU A 308 -13.56 2.95 -25.98
C GLU A 308 -13.72 1.60 -25.24
N ARG A 309 -12.63 0.87 -25.02
CA ARG A 309 -12.62 -0.39 -24.26
C ARG A 309 -12.21 -0.20 -22.79
N PHE A 310 -11.85 1.02 -22.40
CA PHE A 310 -11.56 1.38 -21.01
C PHE A 310 -12.80 2.02 -20.40
N ASN A 311 -13.60 1.22 -19.68
CA ASN A 311 -14.82 1.66 -19.03
C ASN A 311 -14.54 2.07 -17.60
N THR A 312 -14.90 3.30 -17.21
CA THR A 312 -14.57 3.82 -15.88
C THR A 312 -15.71 4.58 -15.23
N TYR A 313 -15.98 4.27 -13.96
CA TYR A 313 -16.71 5.14 -13.06
C TYR A 313 -15.68 6.07 -12.38
N CYS A 314 -15.83 7.39 -12.54
CA CYS A 314 -14.81 8.36 -12.13
C CYS A 314 -15.48 9.57 -11.47
N VAL A 315 -15.37 9.66 -10.12
CA VAL A 315 -16.03 10.70 -9.32
C VAL A 315 -15.18 11.15 -8.14
N GLY A 316 -15.34 12.40 -7.70
CA GLY A 316 -14.71 12.93 -6.48
C GLY A 316 -13.19 12.99 -6.54
N ASN A 317 -12.59 12.96 -7.72
CA ASN A 317 -11.14 13.04 -7.88
C ASN A 317 -10.70 14.49 -8.05
N PHE A 318 -9.60 14.88 -7.42
CA PHE A 318 -9.08 16.24 -7.42
C PHE A 318 -7.68 16.31 -8.03
N TYR A 319 -7.39 17.40 -8.72
CA TYR A 319 -6.07 17.71 -9.25
C TYR A 319 -5.59 19.07 -8.75
N ASP A 320 -4.45 19.06 -8.09
CA ASP A 320 -3.73 20.24 -7.60
C ASP A 320 -2.49 20.43 -8.47
N GLU A 321 -2.49 21.49 -9.27
CA GLU A 321 -1.45 21.76 -10.26
C GLU A 321 -0.48 22.85 -9.86
N ASP A 322 -0.85 23.72 -8.94
CA ASP A 322 -0.21 25.02 -8.79
C ASP A 322 1.06 25.04 -7.92
N LYS A 323 1.36 23.99 -7.18
CA LYS A 323 2.58 23.80 -6.36
C LYS A 323 2.83 24.95 -5.37
N ASN A 324 1.77 25.45 -4.75
CA ASN A 324 1.80 26.67 -3.94
C ASN A 324 1.87 26.42 -2.42
N GLY A 325 2.02 25.18 -1.99
CA GLY A 325 2.05 24.81 -0.57
C GLY A 325 0.67 24.76 0.08
N VAL A 326 -0.41 24.78 -0.70
CA VAL A 326 -1.80 24.76 -0.22
C VAL A 326 -2.58 23.67 -0.93
N LEU A 327 -3.32 22.86 -0.20
CA LEU A 327 -4.21 21.83 -0.77
C LEU A 327 -5.49 22.51 -1.29
N ASN A 328 -5.50 22.86 -2.57
CA ASN A 328 -6.57 23.64 -3.20
C ASN A 328 -6.93 23.17 -4.62
N GLY A 329 -6.75 21.88 -4.87
CA GLY A 329 -6.99 21.26 -6.18
C GLY A 329 -8.42 21.44 -6.69
N VAL A 330 -8.59 21.29 -8.00
CA VAL A 330 -9.86 21.37 -8.71
C VAL A 330 -10.42 19.97 -8.92
N GLU A 331 -11.72 19.78 -8.69
CA GLU A 331 -12.38 18.50 -8.95
C GLU A 331 -12.37 18.17 -10.44
N ILE A 332 -11.99 16.94 -10.77
CA ILE A 332 -12.00 16.40 -12.13
C ILE A 332 -13.42 15.90 -12.43
N LEU A 333 -14.11 16.63 -13.29
CA LEU A 333 -15.48 16.34 -13.71
C LEU A 333 -15.47 15.84 -15.16
N PRO A 334 -15.64 14.52 -15.42
CA PRO A 334 -15.52 13.94 -16.76
C PRO A 334 -16.32 14.65 -17.87
N ALA A 335 -17.53 15.12 -17.55
CA ALA A 335 -18.40 15.80 -18.50
C ALA A 335 -18.12 17.30 -18.71
N ILE A 336 -17.23 17.91 -17.88
CA ILE A 336 -17.07 19.36 -17.84
C ILE A 336 -15.63 19.80 -18.17
N ASN A 337 -14.63 19.24 -17.49
CA ASN A 337 -13.23 19.72 -17.56
C ASN A 337 -12.20 18.62 -17.86
N TRP A 338 -12.64 17.44 -18.29
CA TRP A 338 -11.72 16.32 -18.60
C TRP A 338 -10.67 16.68 -19.65
N GLU A 339 -11.08 17.29 -20.78
CA GLU A 339 -10.17 17.64 -21.87
C GLU A 339 -9.13 18.68 -21.45
N GLU A 340 -9.49 19.56 -20.50
CA GLU A 340 -8.58 20.57 -19.94
C GLU A 340 -7.57 19.94 -18.96
N LEU A 341 -8.08 19.17 -17.99
CA LEU A 341 -7.26 18.66 -16.87
C LEU A 341 -6.59 17.32 -17.16
N CYS A 342 -7.16 16.50 -18.03
CA CYS A 342 -6.76 15.11 -18.28
C CYS A 342 -6.48 14.86 -19.76
N SER A 343 -6.03 13.64 -20.07
CA SER A 343 -5.82 13.16 -21.44
C SER A 343 -6.37 11.74 -21.60
N GLY A 344 -6.70 11.38 -22.86
CA GLY A 344 -7.29 10.09 -23.18
C GLY A 344 -8.82 10.12 -23.26
N ASN A 345 -9.39 9.07 -23.86
CA ASN A 345 -10.81 8.99 -24.17
C ASN A 345 -11.42 7.68 -23.66
N PRO A 346 -11.48 7.46 -22.33
CA PRO A 346 -12.17 6.30 -21.79
C PRO A 346 -13.69 6.45 -21.95
N THR A 347 -14.42 5.36 -21.80
CA THR A 347 -15.88 5.37 -21.69
C THR A 347 -16.28 5.60 -20.24
N PHE A 348 -16.90 6.75 -19.95
CA PHE A 348 -17.37 7.06 -18.59
C PHE A 348 -18.72 6.42 -18.30
N LEU A 349 -18.81 5.77 -17.14
CA LEU A 349 -20.02 5.12 -16.63
C LEU A 349 -20.79 6.08 -15.71
N ALA A 350 -22.13 6.08 -15.83
CA ALA A 350 -22.98 6.93 -15.00
C ALA A 350 -23.15 6.43 -13.57
N THR A 351 -22.93 5.14 -13.33
CA THR A 351 -23.06 4.49 -12.02
C THR A 351 -21.90 3.52 -11.80
N CYS A 352 -21.48 3.35 -10.54
CA CYS A 352 -20.49 2.35 -10.18
C CYS A 352 -21.04 0.95 -10.43
N PRO A 353 -20.32 0.08 -11.17
CA PRO A 353 -20.73 -1.31 -11.38
C PRO A 353 -20.79 -2.11 -10.07
N GLU A 354 -21.82 -2.95 -9.92
CA GLU A 354 -22.05 -3.76 -8.70
C GLU A 354 -20.96 -4.79 -8.42
N ILE A 355 -20.09 -5.10 -9.39
CA ILE A 355 -18.98 -6.04 -9.24
C ILE A 355 -17.91 -5.50 -8.27
N PHE A 356 -17.82 -4.17 -8.08
CA PHE A 356 -16.87 -3.59 -7.15
C PHE A 356 -17.34 -3.76 -5.70
N PRO A 357 -16.48 -4.28 -4.80
CA PRO A 357 -16.81 -4.33 -3.38
C PRO A 357 -16.99 -2.92 -2.82
N THR A 358 -17.98 -2.77 -1.95
CA THR A 358 -18.15 -1.52 -1.20
C THR A 358 -16.97 -1.33 -0.27
N ILE A 359 -16.38 -0.15 -0.29
CA ILE A 359 -15.34 0.27 0.65
C ILE A 359 -16.02 0.96 1.84
N SER A 360 -16.05 0.30 2.99
CA SER A 360 -16.79 0.78 4.16
C SER A 360 -16.18 2.03 4.80
N GLN A 361 -14.86 2.20 4.65
CA GLN A 361 -14.10 3.33 5.19
C GLN A 361 -13.81 4.42 4.15
N GLN A 362 -14.52 4.43 3.02
CA GLN A 362 -14.36 5.46 1.99
C GLN A 362 -14.69 6.86 2.55
N SER A 363 -13.89 7.85 2.18
CA SER A 363 -14.07 9.26 2.51
C SER A 363 -13.97 10.15 1.27
N ASP A 364 -14.17 11.45 1.42
CA ASP A 364 -13.78 12.40 0.37
C ASP A 364 -12.25 12.46 0.18
N ALA A 365 -11.80 13.04 -0.93
CA ALA A 365 -10.39 13.08 -1.30
C ALA A 365 -9.53 13.88 -0.30
N GLU A 366 -10.06 14.96 0.29
CA GLU A 366 -9.34 15.77 1.28
C GLU A 366 -9.11 15.00 2.57
N LYS A 367 -10.14 14.32 3.09
CA LYS A 367 -10.00 13.46 4.27
C LYS A 367 -9.10 12.26 4.00
N ALA A 368 -9.11 11.71 2.79
CA ALA A 368 -8.18 10.67 2.39
C ALA A 368 -6.73 11.17 2.45
N TYR A 369 -6.46 12.37 1.95
CA TYR A 369 -5.14 13.02 2.07
C TYR A 369 -4.73 13.19 3.54
N GLU A 370 -5.62 13.74 4.39
CA GLU A 370 -5.35 13.92 5.82
C GLU A 370 -5.03 12.59 6.53
N TRP A 371 -5.75 11.53 6.19
CA TRP A 371 -5.53 10.20 6.72
C TRP A 371 -4.16 9.64 6.26
N ILE A 372 -3.85 9.77 4.98
CA ILE A 372 -2.60 9.30 4.37
C ILE A 372 -1.39 9.97 5.03
N VAL A 373 -1.41 11.28 5.22
CA VAL A 373 -0.32 12.01 5.91
C VAL A 373 -0.02 11.39 7.28
N LYS A 374 -1.03 10.97 8.02
CA LYS A 374 -0.87 10.44 9.38
C LYS A 374 -0.47 8.97 9.44
N TYR A 375 -1.06 8.12 8.59
CA TYR A 375 -1.10 6.68 8.86
C TYR A 375 -0.53 5.79 7.76
N VAL A 376 -0.33 6.28 6.53
CA VAL A 376 0.11 5.48 5.40
C VAL A 376 1.51 4.89 5.59
N GLY A 377 1.76 3.73 4.96
CA GLY A 377 3.03 3.02 5.00
C GLY A 377 3.17 2.11 6.23
N ALA A 378 4.35 1.56 6.43
CA ALA A 378 4.68 0.74 7.59
C ALA A 378 4.77 1.61 8.85
N SER A 379 3.62 2.08 9.32
CA SER A 379 3.50 3.06 10.41
C SER A 379 3.61 2.43 11.81
N LEU A 380 3.56 1.10 11.92
CA LEU A 380 3.80 0.36 13.15
C LEU A 380 5.05 -0.52 13.01
N PRO A 381 5.79 -0.70 14.12
CA PRO A 381 5.62 -0.04 15.43
C PRO A 381 5.83 1.47 15.38
N VAL A 382 6.61 1.99 14.43
CA VAL A 382 6.85 3.42 14.23
C VAL A 382 7.11 3.71 12.75
N ARG A 383 6.80 4.91 12.27
CA ARG A 383 7.18 5.36 10.92
C ARG A 383 8.69 5.64 10.88
N ASP A 384 9.43 5.00 9.96
CA ASP A 384 10.86 5.18 9.83
C ASP A 384 11.26 6.51 9.17
N GLN A 385 12.57 6.79 9.13
CA GLN A 385 13.11 8.04 8.60
C GLN A 385 12.82 8.22 7.09
N VAL A 386 12.81 7.14 6.31
CA VAL A 386 12.53 7.19 4.86
C VAL A 386 11.08 7.55 4.60
N ASP A 387 10.14 6.88 5.29
CA ASP A 387 8.72 7.21 5.15
C ASP A 387 8.44 8.63 5.68
N ALA A 388 9.06 9.04 6.79
CA ALA A 388 8.95 10.40 7.31
C ALA A 388 9.46 11.45 6.31
N TYR A 389 10.57 11.16 5.60
CA TYR A 389 11.09 12.01 4.54
C TYR A 389 10.08 12.15 3.40
N LEU A 390 9.53 11.03 2.87
CA LEU A 390 8.53 11.06 1.79
C LEU A 390 7.25 11.81 2.21
N ILE A 391 6.79 11.63 3.45
CA ILE A 391 5.64 12.41 3.97
C ILE A 391 5.97 13.89 4.08
N SER A 392 7.22 14.26 4.40
CA SER A 392 7.65 15.67 4.40
C SER A 392 7.62 16.31 3.00
N GLU A 393 7.87 15.52 1.96
CA GLU A 393 7.72 15.96 0.57
C GLU A 393 6.24 16.12 0.21
N LEU A 394 5.41 15.12 0.50
CA LEU A 394 3.95 15.19 0.29
C LEU A 394 3.33 16.43 0.96
N THR A 395 3.67 16.67 2.23
CA THR A 395 3.10 17.80 2.99
C THR A 395 3.63 19.17 2.56
N SER A 396 4.62 19.21 1.70
CA SER A 396 5.06 20.45 1.06
C SER A 396 4.12 20.94 -0.05
N LEU A 397 3.15 20.09 -0.46
CA LEU A 397 2.13 20.43 -1.45
C LEU A 397 2.71 21.08 -2.72
N GLY A 398 3.65 20.38 -3.33
CA GLY A 398 4.25 20.76 -4.61
C GLY A 398 5.61 21.47 -4.53
N GLU A 399 6.09 21.85 -3.34
CA GLU A 399 7.36 22.57 -3.20
C GLU A 399 8.59 21.65 -3.15
N LYS A 400 8.45 20.42 -2.64
CA LYS A 400 9.53 19.43 -2.49
C LYS A 400 9.20 18.14 -3.22
N GLY A 401 10.22 17.36 -3.52
CA GLY A 401 10.12 16.05 -4.16
C GLY A 401 11.12 15.90 -5.29
N THR A 402 11.71 14.73 -5.40
CA THR A 402 12.73 14.47 -6.43
C THR A 402 12.74 12.99 -6.81
N ILE A 403 12.73 12.71 -8.11
CA ILE A 403 12.94 11.34 -8.60
C ILE A 403 14.43 11.07 -8.65
N ILE A 404 14.89 10.08 -7.91
CA ILE A 404 16.32 9.76 -7.70
C ILE A 404 16.79 8.58 -8.56
N GLN A 405 18.10 8.44 -8.74
CA GLN A 405 18.72 7.28 -9.39
C GLN A 405 19.36 6.32 -8.38
N ASN A 406 19.79 6.86 -7.25
CA ASN A 406 20.57 6.12 -6.26
C ASN A 406 20.26 6.65 -4.86
N GLU A 407 19.62 5.82 -4.05
CA GLU A 407 19.26 6.12 -2.67
C GLU A 407 20.48 6.25 -1.74
N GLN A 408 21.64 5.72 -2.15
CA GLN A 408 22.88 5.79 -1.37
C GLN A 408 23.69 7.08 -1.62
N ASP A 409 23.31 7.84 -2.65
CA ASP A 409 23.94 9.12 -2.97
C ASP A 409 23.28 10.24 -2.16
N THR A 410 23.99 10.77 -1.17
CA THR A 410 23.48 11.82 -0.29
C THR A 410 23.19 13.16 -0.98
N GLN A 411 23.63 13.36 -2.22
CA GLN A 411 23.22 14.50 -3.03
C GLN A 411 21.80 14.31 -3.60
N GLN A 412 21.40 13.07 -3.83
CA GLN A 412 20.09 12.73 -4.36
C GLN A 412 19.07 12.42 -3.26
N PHE A 413 19.53 11.73 -2.20
CA PHE A 413 18.70 11.34 -1.07
C PHE A 413 19.45 11.58 0.24
N PRO A 414 19.03 12.55 1.07
CA PRO A 414 19.81 13.01 2.21
C PRO A 414 20.16 11.95 3.26
N LEU A 415 19.34 10.91 3.40
CA LEU A 415 19.59 9.81 4.34
C LEU A 415 20.71 8.86 3.88
N GLY A 416 21.04 8.83 2.58
CA GLY A 416 22.07 7.96 2.02
C GLY A 416 21.77 6.46 2.17
N GLY A 417 20.48 6.08 2.12
CA GLY A 417 19.98 4.72 2.27
C GLY A 417 18.80 4.60 3.22
N VAL A 418 18.65 3.47 3.87
CA VAL A 418 17.47 3.16 4.72
C VAL A 418 17.40 3.96 6.02
N GLY A 419 18.43 4.74 6.35
CA GLY A 419 18.51 5.46 7.63
C GLY A 419 18.88 4.55 8.79
N GLU A 420 18.68 5.05 10.01
CA GLU A 420 18.90 4.29 11.25
C GLU A 420 17.61 3.53 11.59
N ILE A 421 17.78 2.28 12.03
CA ILE A 421 16.68 1.40 12.47
C ILE A 421 17.03 0.89 13.86
N GLU A 422 16.28 1.30 14.87
CA GLU A 422 16.47 0.87 16.24
C GLU A 422 15.96 -0.56 16.47
N SER A 423 16.75 -1.38 17.17
CA SER A 423 16.45 -2.79 17.38
C SER A 423 15.33 -3.05 18.40
N GLY A 424 15.18 -2.18 19.40
CA GLY A 424 14.18 -2.38 20.46
C GLY A 424 14.37 -3.64 21.30
N VAL A 425 13.35 -3.95 22.11
CA VAL A 425 13.26 -5.17 22.91
C VAL A 425 12.00 -5.92 22.48
N SER A 426 12.11 -7.24 22.29
CA SER A 426 10.97 -8.09 21.95
C SER A 426 9.81 -7.89 22.92
N LEU A 427 8.59 -7.82 22.38
CA LEU A 427 7.38 -7.76 23.19
C LEU A 427 7.18 -9.05 23.97
N LEU A 428 6.71 -8.93 25.21
CA LEU A 428 6.39 -10.10 26.03
C LEU A 428 5.13 -10.78 25.47
N ASP A 429 5.22 -12.08 25.31
CA ASP A 429 4.14 -12.97 24.87
C ASP A 429 4.26 -14.23 25.75
N THR A 430 3.45 -14.27 26.82
CA THR A 430 3.63 -15.21 27.94
C THR A 430 3.25 -16.63 27.58
N ASP A 431 2.23 -16.83 26.77
CA ASP A 431 1.76 -18.18 26.39
C ASP A 431 2.27 -18.63 25.01
N GLY A 432 2.87 -17.71 24.23
CA GLY A 432 3.56 -18.03 22.99
C GLY A 432 2.66 -18.16 21.76
N ASP A 433 1.44 -17.62 21.81
CA ASP A 433 0.45 -17.70 20.75
C ASP A 433 0.66 -16.69 19.61
N GLY A 434 1.65 -15.79 19.75
CA GLY A 434 1.99 -14.77 18.78
C GLY A 434 1.33 -13.41 19.03
N MET A 435 0.46 -13.29 20.05
CA MET A 435 -0.07 -12.02 20.52
C MET A 435 0.75 -11.52 21.71
N PRO A 436 1.21 -10.27 21.70
CA PRO A 436 1.87 -9.71 22.87
C PRO A 436 0.90 -9.53 24.04
N ASP A 437 1.37 -9.77 25.29
CA ASP A 437 0.59 -9.60 26.52
C ASP A 437 -0.16 -8.27 26.59
N GLU A 438 0.48 -7.17 26.12
CA GLU A 438 -0.14 -5.84 26.10
C GLU A 438 -1.33 -5.75 25.14
N PHE A 439 -1.25 -6.43 24.01
CA PHE A 439 -2.37 -6.54 23.07
C PHE A 439 -3.52 -7.30 23.71
N GLU A 440 -3.26 -8.45 24.30
CA GLU A 440 -4.27 -9.29 24.95
C GLU A 440 -4.94 -8.58 26.14
N ASP A 441 -4.16 -7.95 27.01
CA ASP A 441 -4.67 -7.11 28.11
C ASP A 441 -5.58 -5.98 27.58
N GLY A 442 -5.23 -5.38 26.43
CA GLY A 442 -6.01 -4.33 25.79
C GLY A 442 -7.35 -4.80 25.21
N TYR A 443 -7.42 -6.03 24.72
CA TYR A 443 -8.61 -6.61 24.11
C TYR A 443 -9.38 -7.55 25.03
N GLY A 444 -8.88 -7.80 26.24
CA GLY A 444 -9.52 -8.64 27.26
C GLY A 444 -9.40 -10.12 26.97
N LEU A 445 -8.33 -10.51 26.27
CA LEU A 445 -7.89 -11.88 26.08
C LEU A 445 -7.08 -12.36 27.31
N ASP A 446 -6.82 -13.65 27.43
CA ASP A 446 -6.07 -14.22 28.57
C ASP A 446 -4.64 -14.60 28.14
N LYS A 447 -3.68 -13.75 28.39
CA LYS A 447 -2.24 -13.90 28.06
C LYS A 447 -1.58 -15.17 28.65
N ASN A 448 -2.31 -16.05 29.29
CA ASN A 448 -1.84 -17.35 29.76
C ASN A 448 -2.57 -18.50 29.06
N ASN A 449 -3.38 -18.22 28.05
CA ASN A 449 -4.20 -19.20 27.38
C ASN A 449 -4.00 -19.15 25.84
N PRO A 450 -3.06 -19.92 25.26
CA PRO A 450 -2.76 -19.86 23.83
C PRO A 450 -3.92 -20.27 22.91
N ASP A 451 -5.01 -20.81 23.46
CA ASP A 451 -6.16 -21.24 22.66
C ASP A 451 -7.11 -20.08 22.30
N ASP A 452 -6.97 -18.91 22.92
CA ASP A 452 -7.85 -17.79 22.65
C ASP A 452 -7.43 -16.93 21.45
N ALA A 453 -6.22 -17.13 20.92
CA ALA A 453 -5.82 -16.60 19.61
C ALA A 453 -6.76 -17.02 18.46
N SER A 454 -7.57 -18.03 18.67
CA SER A 454 -8.53 -18.53 17.69
C SER A 454 -9.98 -18.01 17.90
N GLN A 455 -10.21 -17.11 18.87
CA GLN A 455 -11.55 -16.63 19.26
C GLN A 455 -12.06 -15.41 18.49
#